data_113f0add999117ea2bc36e4668352fc5
#
_entry.id   113f0add999117ea2bc36e4668352fc5
#
_cell.length_a   1.000
_cell.length_b   1.000
_cell.length_c   1.000
_cell.angle_alpha   90.00
_cell.angle_beta   90.00
_cell.angle_gamma   90.00
#
_symmetry.space_group_name_H-M   'P 1'
#
loop_
_entity.id
_entity.type
_entity.pdbx_description
1 polymer ?
#
loop_
_entity_poly.entity_id
_entity_poly.type
_entity_poly.pdbx_seq_one_letter_code
_entity_poly.pdbx_strand_id
1 'polypeptide(L)' 'MVKGKIEAIKAARLERGWSLSELAKQVNMTKETVARIERGCSTYPATAKKVADALGRPVAALFAIS' A
#
# COMPACT_ATOMS: atom_id res chain seq x y z
N MET A 1 14.84 0.06 -1.42
CA MET A 1 13.47 -0.12 -1.93
C MET A 1 12.72 -1.12 -1.04
N VAL A 2 11.42 -0.99 -0.96
CA VAL A 2 10.58 -1.93 -0.22
C VAL A 2 9.56 -2.53 -1.16
N LYS A 3 9.08 -3.73 -0.84
CA LYS A 3 8.10 -4.43 -1.66
C LYS A 3 6.83 -4.67 -0.84
N GLY A 4 5.67 -4.43 -1.45
CA GLY A 4 4.40 -4.65 -0.78
C GLY A 4 4.14 -6.12 -0.51
N LYS A 5 3.63 -6.40 0.68
CA LYS A 5 3.13 -7.73 1.03
C LYS A 5 1.69 -7.82 0.53
N ILE A 6 1.48 -8.54 -0.55
CA ILE A 6 0.22 -8.56 -1.30
C ILE A 6 -1.00 -8.78 -0.40
N GLU A 7 -0.98 -9.86 0.36
CA GLU A 7 -2.13 -10.22 1.19
C GLU A 7 -2.35 -9.22 2.34
N ALA A 8 -1.27 -8.71 2.92
CA ALA A 8 -1.37 -7.78 4.04
C ALA A 8 -1.97 -6.44 3.61
N ILE A 9 -1.51 -5.90 2.47
CA ILE A 9 -2.03 -4.64 1.94
C ILE A 9 -3.49 -4.80 1.54
N LYS A 10 -3.80 -5.88 0.83
CA LYS A 10 -5.16 -6.16 0.39
C LYS A 10 -6.11 -6.28 1.57
N ALA A 11 -5.71 -7.04 2.61
CA ALA A 11 -6.53 -7.23 3.79
C ALA A 11 -6.77 -5.91 4.52
N ALA A 12 -5.73 -5.10 4.70
CA ALA A 12 -5.85 -3.81 5.38
C ALA A 12 -6.78 -2.86 4.60
N ARG A 13 -6.67 -2.87 3.27
CA ARG A 13 -7.52 -2.06 2.41
C ARG A 13 -8.98 -2.49 2.51
N LEU A 14 -9.22 -3.79 2.43
CA LEU A 14 -10.58 -4.34 2.49
C LEU A 14 -11.24 -4.12 3.86
N GLU A 15 -10.45 -4.14 4.92
CA GLU A 15 -10.94 -3.84 6.27
C GLU A 15 -11.53 -2.43 6.35
N ARG A 16 -11.01 -1.50 5.56
CA ARG A 16 -11.53 -0.15 5.49
C ARG A 16 -12.67 0.00 4.48
N GLY A 17 -13.00 -1.06 3.76
CA GLY A 17 -14.02 -1.04 2.74
C GLY A 17 -13.62 -0.27 1.49
N TRP A 18 -12.31 -0.16 1.23
CA TRP A 18 -11.80 0.62 0.11
C TRP A 18 -11.51 -0.24 -1.11
N SER A 19 -11.87 0.29 -2.29
CA SER A 19 -11.40 -0.24 -3.56
C SER A 19 -9.97 0.29 -3.81
N LEU A 20 -9.31 -0.22 -4.86
CA LEU A 20 -8.01 0.32 -5.25
C LEU A 20 -8.10 1.80 -5.58
N SER A 21 -9.18 2.20 -6.25
CA SER A 21 -9.40 3.61 -6.58
C SER A 21 -9.53 4.47 -5.33
N GLU A 22 -10.22 3.97 -4.31
CA GLU A 22 -10.38 4.71 -3.06
C GLU A 22 -9.06 4.84 -2.32
N LEU A 23 -8.27 3.75 -2.25
CA LEU A 23 -6.96 3.82 -1.62
C LEU A 23 -6.06 4.81 -2.37
N ALA A 24 -6.08 4.78 -3.69
CA ALA A 24 -5.29 5.72 -4.51
C ALA A 24 -5.64 7.16 -4.17
N LYS A 25 -6.94 7.44 -4.03
CA LYS A 25 -7.42 8.77 -3.66
C LYS A 25 -6.90 9.18 -2.27
N GLN A 26 -6.94 8.26 -1.31
CA GLN A 26 -6.51 8.53 0.06
C GLN A 26 -5.02 8.84 0.16
N VAL A 27 -4.20 8.23 -0.70
CA VAL A 27 -2.75 8.45 -0.71
C VAL A 27 -2.31 9.43 -1.79
N ASN A 28 -3.26 10.01 -2.52
CA ASN A 28 -3.00 10.97 -3.58
C ASN A 28 -2.08 10.41 -4.68
N MET A 29 -2.38 9.20 -5.13
CA MET A 29 -1.64 8.51 -6.19
C MET A 29 -2.61 8.00 -7.24
N THR A 30 -2.07 7.53 -8.37
CA THR A 30 -2.89 6.91 -9.41
C THR A 30 -3.25 5.48 -8.99
N LYS A 31 -4.36 4.99 -9.51
CA LYS A 31 -4.80 3.62 -9.27
C LYS A 31 -3.75 2.60 -9.73
N GLU A 32 -3.12 2.87 -10.87
CA GLU A 32 -2.07 1.99 -11.41
C GLU A 32 -0.89 1.87 -10.46
N THR A 33 -0.47 3.00 -9.88
CA THR A 33 0.64 3.00 -8.93
C THR A 33 0.30 2.16 -7.69
N VAL A 34 -0.90 2.35 -7.15
CA VAL A 34 -1.36 1.59 -5.98
C VAL A 34 -1.49 0.11 -6.32
N ALA A 35 -2.01 -0.22 -7.51
CA ALA A 35 -2.14 -1.61 -7.95
C ALA A 35 -0.77 -2.29 -8.05
N ARG A 36 0.25 -1.59 -8.53
CA ARG A 36 1.62 -2.12 -8.59
C ARG A 36 2.16 -2.39 -7.20
N ILE A 37 1.96 -1.44 -6.28
CA ILE A 37 2.41 -1.59 -4.90
C ILE A 37 1.75 -2.82 -4.27
N GLU A 38 0.45 -2.98 -4.47
CA GLU A 38 -0.28 -4.12 -3.91
C GLU A 38 0.17 -5.44 -4.51
N ARG A 39 0.63 -5.44 -5.78
CA ARG A 39 1.15 -6.66 -6.43
C ARG A 39 2.57 -7.02 -6.00
N GLY A 40 3.19 -6.24 -5.14
CA GLY A 40 4.53 -6.52 -4.64
C GLY A 40 5.65 -5.89 -5.43
N CYS A 41 5.36 -4.93 -6.31
CA CYS A 41 6.41 -4.19 -7.00
C CYS A 41 7.18 -3.32 -6.02
N SER A 42 8.48 -3.12 -6.29
CA SER A 42 9.32 -2.29 -5.44
C SER A 42 8.84 -0.85 -5.44
N THR A 43 8.91 -0.19 -4.30
CA THR A 43 8.57 1.22 -4.19
C THR A 43 9.52 1.91 -3.21
N TYR A 44 9.49 3.23 -3.21
CA TYR A 44 10.33 4.02 -2.30
C TYR A 44 9.77 3.95 -0.88
N PRO A 45 10.65 3.96 0.14
CA PRO A 45 10.21 3.95 1.54
C PRO A 45 9.22 5.07 1.87
N ALA A 46 9.42 6.26 1.32
CA ALA A 46 8.50 7.38 1.57
C ALA A 46 7.10 7.09 1.03
N THR A 47 7.02 6.46 -0.13
CA THR A 47 5.73 6.06 -0.72
C THR A 47 5.07 4.97 0.13
N ALA A 48 5.86 3.99 0.58
CA ALA A 48 5.37 2.93 1.46
C ALA A 48 4.81 3.50 2.76
N LYS A 49 5.48 4.50 3.31
CA LYS A 49 5.02 5.16 4.54
C LYS A 49 3.65 5.82 4.35
N LYS A 50 3.44 6.48 3.21
CA LYS A 50 2.14 7.08 2.89
C LYS A 50 1.02 6.04 2.86
N VAL A 51 1.28 4.92 2.20
CA VAL A 51 0.30 3.84 2.09
C VAL A 51 0.02 3.23 3.47
N ALA A 52 1.07 2.97 4.22
CA ALA A 52 0.94 2.38 5.56
C ALA A 52 0.15 3.30 6.49
N ASP A 53 0.45 4.60 6.47
CA ASP A 53 -0.27 5.57 7.29
C ASP A 53 -1.75 5.63 6.94
N ALA A 54 -2.08 5.62 5.65
CA ALA A 54 -3.46 5.63 5.20
C ALA A 54 -4.21 4.37 5.66
N LEU A 55 -3.51 3.24 5.72
CA LEU A 55 -4.10 1.97 6.15
C LEU A 55 -4.04 1.75 7.65
N GLY A 56 -3.38 2.65 8.38
CA GLY A 56 -3.30 2.56 9.84
C GLY A 56 -2.45 1.39 10.32
N ARG A 57 -1.42 1.02 9.55
CA ARG A 57 -0.52 -0.08 9.88
C ARG A 57 0.93 0.39 9.82
N PRO A 58 1.84 -0.24 10.59
CA PRO A 58 3.26 0.06 10.44
C PRO A 58 3.77 -0.42 9.08
N VAL A 59 4.78 0.26 8.54
CA VAL A 59 5.37 -0.10 7.25
C VAL A 59 5.80 -1.56 7.22
N ALA A 60 6.44 -2.02 8.29
CA ALA A 60 6.94 -3.41 8.38
C ALA A 60 5.82 -4.45 8.29
N ALA A 61 4.60 -4.10 8.65
CA ALA A 61 3.46 -5.01 8.55
C ALA A 61 2.97 -5.17 7.12
N LEU A 62 3.17 -4.14 6.29
CA LEU A 62 2.64 -4.11 4.92
C LEU A 62 3.71 -4.25 3.84
N PHE A 63 4.97 -4.03 4.18
CA PHE A 63 6.06 -4.04 3.21
C PHE A 63 7.23 -4.86 3.70
N ALA A 64 7.84 -5.60 2.77
CA ALA A 64 9.09 -6.29 3.04
C ALA A 64 10.23 -5.35 2.69
N ILE A 65 11.17 -5.19 3.60
CA ILE A 65 12.36 -4.34 3.40
C ILE A 65 13.48 -5.22 2.88
N SER A 66 14.06 -4.83 1.77
CA SER A 66 15.16 -5.58 1.15
C SER A 66 16.42 -4.72 1.01
#